data_e331e657b4daf20b3758da016e4e942e
#
_entry.id   e331e657b4daf20b3758da016e4e942e
#
_cell.length_a   1.000
_cell.length_b   1.000
_cell.length_c   1.000
_cell.angle_alpha   90.00
_cell.angle_beta   90.00
_cell.angle_gamma   90.00
#
_symmetry.space_group_name_H-M   'P 1'
#
loop_
_entity.id
_entity.type
_entity.pdbx_description
1 polymer ?
#
loop_
_entity_poly.entity_id
_entity_poly.type
_entity_poly.pdbx_seq_one_letter_code
_entity_poly.pdbx_strand_id
1 'polypeptide(L)'
;MVRHLCIAFNGDQLHTTKGGKNMTKAEIVEKIAQVAEITKAKAEVAANAFLEGVTEGLKAGDKVTFVGFGTFAVAERKARTGRNPQTGAEIKIPARKAVTFSVGKGLKEAVQEKAKKAKKK
;
A
#
# COMPACT_ATOMS: atom_id res chain seq x y z
N MET A 1 -47.10 14.45 0.17
CA MET A 1 -46.68 13.12 -0.37
C MET A 1 -45.20 13.19 -0.64
N VAL A 2 -44.46 12.61 0.22
CA VAL A 2 -43.04 12.45 0.02
C VAL A 2 -42.87 11.30 -0.96
N ARG A 3 -42.64 11.62 -2.20
CA ARG A 3 -42.07 10.62 -3.09
C ARG A 3 -40.69 10.35 -2.58
N HIS A 4 -40.54 9.25 -1.91
CA HIS A 4 -39.23 8.63 -1.81
C HIS A 4 -38.73 8.48 -3.24
N LEU A 5 -37.91 9.42 -3.63
CA LEU A 5 -36.95 9.15 -4.65
C LEU A 5 -36.18 7.98 -4.09
N CYS A 6 -36.58 6.77 -4.43
CA CYS A 6 -35.65 5.68 -4.44
C CYS A 6 -34.58 6.14 -5.41
N ILE A 7 -33.62 6.84 -4.88
CA ILE A 7 -32.31 6.82 -5.47
C ILE A 7 -32.04 5.33 -5.54
N ALA A 8 -32.30 4.78 -6.70
CA ALA A 8 -31.79 3.50 -7.04
C ALA A 8 -30.30 3.64 -6.77
N PHE A 9 -29.93 3.24 -5.59
CA PHE A 9 -28.59 2.92 -5.27
C PHE A 9 -28.27 1.81 -6.26
N ASN A 10 -27.85 2.20 -7.43
CA ASN A 10 -27.14 1.32 -8.33
C ASN A 10 -25.82 1.01 -7.66
N GLY A 11 -25.95 0.47 -6.46
CA GLY A 11 -24.90 -0.13 -5.69
C GLY A 11 -24.54 -1.49 -6.25
N ASP A 12 -24.55 -1.63 -7.54
CA ASP A 12 -24.17 -2.88 -8.14
C ASP A 12 -23.01 -2.70 -9.11
N GLN A 13 -22.00 -2.09 -8.55
CA GLN A 13 -20.65 -2.33 -9.01
C GLN A 13 -19.93 -3.18 -7.96
N LEU A 14 -20.57 -4.29 -7.60
CA LEU A 14 -19.84 -5.45 -7.13
C LEU A 14 -18.95 -5.89 -8.29
N HIS A 15 -17.85 -5.17 -8.49
CA HIS A 15 -16.75 -5.67 -9.27
C HIS A 15 -16.16 -6.85 -8.53
N THR A 16 -16.88 -7.97 -8.63
CA THR A 16 -16.34 -9.29 -8.33
C THR A 16 -15.28 -9.59 -9.38
N THR A 17 -14.13 -9.00 -9.29
CA THR A 17 -13.01 -9.38 -10.13
C THR A 17 -12.31 -10.56 -9.51
N LYS A 18 -12.72 -11.72 -9.92
CA LYS A 18 -11.90 -12.93 -9.92
C LYS A 18 -10.66 -12.66 -10.75
N GLY A 19 -9.51 -12.77 -10.14
CA GLY A 19 -8.21 -12.76 -10.81
C GLY A 19 -7.39 -11.51 -10.49
N GLY A 20 -6.28 -11.69 -9.82
CA GLY A 20 -5.11 -10.82 -9.68
C GLY A 20 -5.28 -9.31 -9.89
N LYS A 21 -6.23 -8.69 -9.24
CA LYS A 21 -6.46 -7.26 -9.38
C LYS A 21 -5.43 -6.48 -8.57
N ASN A 22 -4.57 -5.80 -9.28
CA ASN A 22 -3.70 -4.82 -8.65
C ASN A 22 -4.58 -3.68 -8.11
N MET A 23 -4.63 -3.53 -6.79
CA MET A 23 -5.35 -2.42 -6.17
C MET A 23 -4.65 -1.12 -6.51
N THR A 24 -5.36 -0.22 -7.17
CA THR A 24 -4.83 1.09 -7.57
C THR A 24 -5.11 2.14 -6.50
N LYS A 25 -4.37 3.25 -6.54
CA LYS A 25 -4.62 4.41 -5.68
C LYS A 25 -6.08 4.89 -5.75
N ALA A 26 -6.67 4.87 -6.94
CA ALA A 26 -8.06 5.29 -7.14
C ALA A 26 -9.05 4.45 -6.32
N GLU A 27 -8.86 3.14 -6.26
CA GLU A 27 -9.71 2.25 -5.46
C GLU A 27 -9.55 2.49 -3.94
N ILE A 28 -8.34 2.86 -3.51
CA ILE A 28 -8.09 3.22 -2.11
C ILE A 28 -8.79 4.53 -1.78
N VAL A 29 -8.68 5.54 -2.64
CA VAL A 29 -9.37 6.84 -2.48
C VAL A 29 -10.88 6.65 -2.42
N GLU A 30 -11.44 5.80 -3.25
CA GLU A 30 -12.87 5.50 -3.23
C GLU A 30 -13.33 4.87 -1.91
N LYS A 31 -12.56 3.94 -1.37
CA LYS A 31 -12.81 3.34 -0.05
C LYS A 31 -12.71 4.37 1.07
N ILE A 32 -11.72 5.24 1.02
CA ILE A 32 -11.57 6.34 2.00
C ILE A 32 -12.79 7.26 1.95
N ALA A 33 -13.23 7.63 0.76
CA ALA A 33 -14.40 8.48 0.57
C ALA A 33 -15.66 7.86 1.17
N GLN A 34 -15.86 6.55 0.97
CA GLN A 34 -17.01 5.82 1.53
C GLN A 34 -16.97 5.69 3.05
N VAL A 35 -15.83 5.35 3.62
CA VAL A 35 -15.68 5.12 5.07
C VAL A 35 -15.70 6.44 5.85
N ALA A 36 -15.08 7.48 5.32
CA ALA A 36 -15.01 8.79 5.96
C ALA A 36 -16.20 9.70 5.62
N GLU A 37 -17.11 9.23 4.75
CA GLU A 37 -18.27 10.01 4.28
C GLU A 37 -17.87 11.39 3.69
N ILE A 38 -16.75 11.42 2.98
CA ILE A 38 -16.22 12.63 2.33
C ILE A 38 -16.26 12.50 0.81
N THR A 39 -16.13 13.63 0.14
CA THR A 39 -16.05 13.63 -1.33
C THR A 39 -14.78 12.98 -1.83
N LYS A 40 -14.82 12.37 -3.01
CA LYS A 40 -13.65 11.73 -3.64
C LYS A 40 -12.46 12.70 -3.76
N ALA A 41 -12.71 13.96 -4.06
CA ALA A 41 -11.68 14.99 -4.14
C ALA A 41 -10.96 15.20 -2.79
N LYS A 42 -11.71 15.30 -1.69
CA LYS A 42 -11.13 15.41 -0.34
C LYS A 42 -10.39 14.14 0.07
N ALA A 43 -10.92 12.97 -0.29
CA ALA A 43 -10.26 11.68 -0.03
C ALA A 43 -8.93 11.57 -0.78
N GLU A 44 -8.85 12.07 -2.00
CA GLU A 44 -7.61 12.09 -2.77
C GLU A 44 -6.55 13.01 -2.15
N VAL A 45 -6.94 14.20 -1.72
CA VAL A 45 -6.04 15.12 -1.02
C VAL A 45 -5.53 14.50 0.28
N ALA A 46 -6.41 13.86 1.06
CA ALA A 46 -6.03 13.18 2.28
C ALA A 46 -5.03 12.02 2.03
N ALA A 47 -5.26 11.22 1.00
CA ALA A 47 -4.37 10.14 0.62
C ALA A 47 -3.00 10.66 0.16
N ASN A 48 -2.98 11.75 -0.60
CA ASN A 48 -1.73 12.38 -1.04
C ASN A 48 -0.95 12.95 0.14
N ALA A 49 -1.61 13.69 1.04
CA ALA A 49 -0.99 14.25 2.24
C ALA A 49 -0.39 13.16 3.14
N PHE A 50 -1.08 12.03 3.28
CA PHE A 50 -0.56 10.88 4.01
C PHE A 50 0.74 10.32 3.38
N LEU A 51 0.73 10.11 2.08
CA LEU A 51 1.91 9.59 1.36
C LEU A 51 3.09 10.58 1.40
N GLU A 52 2.79 11.87 1.32
CA GLU A 52 3.79 12.93 1.42
C GLU A 52 4.43 12.96 2.80
N GLY A 53 3.63 12.92 3.87
CA GLY A 53 4.13 12.86 5.25
C GLY A 53 5.01 11.64 5.52
N VAL A 54 4.62 10.46 5.01
CA VAL A 54 5.46 9.26 5.08
C VAL A 54 6.78 9.46 4.32
N THR A 55 6.72 10.05 3.14
CA THR A 55 7.91 10.29 2.30
C THR A 55 8.87 11.28 2.96
N GLU A 56 8.35 12.34 3.58
CA GLU A 56 9.17 13.31 4.31
C GLU A 56 9.87 12.69 5.52
N GLY A 57 9.15 11.90 6.32
CA GLY A 57 9.74 11.16 7.43
C GLY A 57 10.87 10.24 6.97
N LEU A 58 10.68 9.54 5.86
CA LEU A 58 11.70 8.66 5.29
C LEU A 58 12.89 9.43 4.68
N LYS A 59 12.67 10.61 4.11
CA LYS A 59 13.76 11.48 3.62
C LYS A 59 14.64 11.98 4.77
N ALA A 60 14.03 12.31 5.91
CA ALA A 60 14.75 12.66 7.13
C ALA A 60 15.61 11.50 7.67
N GLY A 61 15.29 10.27 7.26
CA GLY A 61 15.94 9.05 7.72
C GLY A 61 15.27 8.43 8.92
N ASP A 62 14.09 8.92 9.27
CA ASP A 62 13.33 8.45 10.40
C ASP A 62 12.59 7.16 10.10
N LYS A 63 12.30 6.45 11.16
CA LYS A 63 11.52 5.22 11.12
C LYS A 63 10.04 5.56 11.30
N VAL A 64 9.23 5.28 10.30
CA VAL A 64 7.78 5.50 10.36
C VAL A 64 7.08 4.20 10.72
N THR A 65 6.47 4.14 11.89
CA THR A 65 5.78 2.95 12.40
C THR A 65 4.28 3.15 12.42
N PHE A 66 3.57 2.28 11.73
CA PHE A 66 2.11 2.18 11.79
C PHE A 66 1.72 0.94 12.59
N VAL A 67 1.12 1.17 13.75
CA VAL A 67 0.68 0.09 14.64
C VAL A 67 -0.33 -0.80 13.92
N GLY A 68 -0.11 -2.11 13.96
CA GLY A 68 -0.98 -3.09 13.30
C GLY A 68 -0.75 -3.28 11.81
N PHE A 69 -0.06 -2.36 11.14
CA PHE A 69 0.21 -2.43 9.70
C PHE A 69 1.65 -2.83 9.40
N GLY A 70 2.60 -2.04 9.84
CA GLY A 70 4.02 -2.30 9.61
C GLY A 70 4.88 -1.07 9.89
N THR A 71 6.15 -1.23 9.60
CA THR A 71 7.16 -0.20 9.83
C THR A 71 7.97 0.03 8.56
N PHE A 72 8.07 1.27 8.17
CA PHE A 72 8.99 1.73 7.15
C PHE A 72 10.27 2.21 7.82
N ALA A 73 11.41 1.69 7.41
CA ALA A 73 12.72 2.10 7.90
C ALA A 73 13.67 2.37 6.74
N VAL A 74 14.51 3.37 6.90
CA VAL A 74 15.57 3.67 5.94
C VAL A 74 16.83 2.91 6.37
N ALA A 75 17.33 2.05 5.50
CA ALA A 75 18.58 1.35 5.71
C ALA A 75 19.64 1.87 4.72
N GLU A 76 20.78 2.27 5.24
CA GLU A 76 21.92 2.64 4.40
C GLU A 76 22.64 1.36 3.96
N ARG A 77 22.68 1.15 2.67
CA ARG A 77 23.43 0.07 2.08
C ARG A 77 24.79 0.58 1.64
N LYS A 78 25.83 0.00 2.23
CA LYS A 78 27.22 0.32 1.87
C LYS A 78 27.50 -0.05 0.42
N ALA A 79 28.42 0.65 -0.20
CA ALA A 79 28.93 0.30 -1.51
C ALA A 79 29.49 -1.13 -1.49
N ARG A 80 29.13 -1.92 -2.48
CA ARG A 80 29.63 -3.27 -2.64
C ARG A 80 29.96 -3.53 -4.09
N THR A 81 30.89 -4.44 -4.30
CA THR A 81 31.22 -4.93 -5.64
C THR A 81 30.29 -6.10 -5.96
N GLY A 82 29.51 -5.96 -7.02
CA GLY A 82 28.72 -7.05 -7.59
C GLY A 82 29.41 -7.62 -8.82
N ARG A 83 29.07 -8.84 -9.17
CA ARG A 83 29.55 -9.47 -10.40
C ARG A 83 28.38 -9.69 -11.36
N ASN A 84 28.55 -9.29 -12.61
CA ASN A 84 27.55 -9.54 -13.63
C ASN A 84 27.52 -11.05 -13.97
N PRO A 85 26.38 -11.73 -13.79
CA PRO A 85 26.28 -13.17 -14.06
C PRO A 85 26.47 -13.53 -15.54
N GLN A 86 26.26 -12.59 -16.47
CA GLN A 86 26.39 -12.84 -17.90
C GLN A 86 27.82 -12.61 -18.45
N THR A 87 28.50 -11.57 -17.96
CA THR A 87 29.81 -11.17 -18.49
C THR A 87 30.95 -11.40 -17.52
N GLY A 88 30.66 -11.71 -16.25
CA GLY A 88 31.67 -11.88 -15.21
C GLY A 88 32.37 -10.58 -14.77
N ALA A 89 32.00 -9.45 -15.34
CA ALA A 89 32.60 -8.16 -15.03
C ALA A 89 32.21 -7.69 -13.62
N GLU A 90 33.16 -7.06 -12.92
CA GLU A 90 32.90 -6.42 -11.63
C GLU A 90 32.14 -5.11 -11.81
N ILE A 91 31.00 -5.02 -11.15
CA ILE A 91 30.19 -3.81 -11.13
C ILE A 91 30.27 -3.21 -9.73
N LYS A 92 30.76 -1.98 -9.63
CA LYS A 92 30.73 -1.23 -8.39
C LYS A 92 29.33 -0.68 -8.16
N ILE A 93 28.66 -1.15 -7.12
CA ILE A 93 27.36 -0.68 -6.69
C ILE A 93 27.60 0.42 -5.66
N PRO A 94 27.23 1.68 -5.95
CA PRO A 94 27.44 2.78 -5.01
C PRO A 94 26.59 2.60 -3.74
N ALA A 95 27.01 3.21 -2.65
CA ALA A 95 26.22 3.28 -1.43
C ALA A 95 24.88 4.00 -1.71
N ARG A 96 23.81 3.46 -1.21
CA ARG A 96 22.47 4.05 -1.38
C ARG A 96 21.60 3.84 -0.16
N LYS A 97 20.71 4.77 0.07
CA LYS A 97 19.64 4.61 1.05
C LYS A 97 18.52 3.74 0.44
N ALA A 98 18.14 2.70 1.11
CA ALA A 98 17.04 1.83 0.71
C ALA A 98 15.93 1.87 1.76
N VAL A 99 14.71 2.04 1.31
CA VAL A 99 13.54 1.93 2.19
C VAL A 99 13.19 0.46 2.34
N THR A 100 13.09 0.02 3.59
CA THR A 100 12.69 -1.33 3.95
C THR A 100 11.35 -1.30 4.68
N PHE A 101 10.42 -2.13 4.24
CA PHE A 101 9.13 -2.31 4.89
C PHE A 101 9.12 -3.60 5.69
N SER A 102 8.89 -3.50 6.99
CA SER A 102 8.68 -4.63 7.89
C SER A 102 7.20 -4.79 8.18
N VAL A 103 6.66 -5.92 7.82
CA VAL A 103 5.24 -6.22 8.00
C VAL A 103 4.90 -6.41 9.48
N GLY A 104 3.87 -5.73 9.96
CA GLY A 104 3.34 -5.91 11.31
C GLY A 104 2.58 -7.24 11.47
N LYS A 105 2.44 -7.69 12.72
CA LYS A 105 1.74 -8.94 13.04
C LYS A 105 0.30 -8.95 12.53
N GLY A 106 -0.45 -7.87 12.73
CA GLY A 106 -1.84 -7.78 12.30
C GLY A 106 -2.02 -7.94 10.79
N LEU A 107 -1.19 -7.27 10.00
CA LEU A 107 -1.23 -7.42 8.55
C LEU A 107 -0.80 -8.82 8.10
N LYS A 108 0.22 -9.39 8.75
CA LYS A 108 0.69 -10.74 8.44
C LYS A 108 -0.39 -11.79 8.71
N GLU A 109 -1.08 -11.70 9.84
CA GLU A 109 -2.19 -12.60 10.19
C GLU A 109 -3.36 -12.45 9.22
N ALA A 110 -3.78 -11.23 8.91
CA ALA A 110 -4.86 -10.95 7.96
C ALA A 110 -4.60 -11.53 6.56
N VAL A 111 -3.36 -11.49 6.10
CA VAL A 111 -2.97 -12.09 4.81
C VAL A 111 -2.90 -13.62 4.91
N GLN A 112 -2.41 -14.17 6.03
CA GLN A 112 -2.29 -15.61 6.21
C GLN A 112 -3.64 -16.31 6.43
N GLU A 113 -4.61 -15.67 7.07
CA GLU A 113 -5.96 -16.22 7.22
C GLU A 113 -6.65 -16.47 5.87
N LYS A 114 -6.46 -15.56 4.91
CA LYS A 114 -6.98 -15.76 3.56
C LYS A 114 -6.32 -16.95 2.86
N ALA A 115 -5.04 -17.16 3.08
CA ALA A 115 -4.31 -18.30 2.52
C ALA A 115 -4.73 -19.65 3.15
N LYS A 116 -5.04 -19.67 4.44
CA LYS A 116 -5.54 -20.88 5.13
C LYS A 116 -6.93 -21.27 4.66
N LYS A 117 -7.83 -20.30 4.40
CA LYS A 117 -9.17 -20.56 3.86
C LYS A 117 -9.12 -21.09 2.42
N ALA A 118 -8.16 -20.68 1.62
CA ALA A 118 -7.97 -21.18 0.26
C ALA A 118 -7.37 -22.61 0.22
N LYS A 119 -6.67 -23.05 1.26
CA LYS A 119 -6.07 -24.40 1.36
C LYS A 119 -6.99 -25.46 1.97
N LYS A 120 -8.16 -25.09 2.44
CA LYS A 120 -9.11 -26.00 3.12
C LYS A 120 -10.21 -26.52 2.20
N LYS A 121 -9.88 -26.72 0.95
CA LYS A 121 -10.73 -27.47 0.03
C LYS A 121 -10.05 -28.76 -0.42
#